data_36dea6312361cf146105d5be41aab1a9
#
_entry.id   36dea6312361cf146105d5be41aab1a9
#
_cell.length_a   1.000
_cell.length_b   1.000
_cell.length_c   1.000
_cell.angle_alpha   90.00
_cell.angle_beta   90.00
_cell.angle_gamma   90.00
#
_symmetry.space_group_name_H-M   'P 1'
#
loop_
_entity.id
_entity.type
_entity.pdbx_description
1 polymer ?
#
loop_
_entity_poly.entity_id
_entity_poly.type
_entity_poly.pdbx_seq_one_letter_code
_entity_poly.pdbx_strand_id
1 'polypeptide(L)'
;HRYRAVFFPGSDLGRELSQRYRAATGRPISYVIGSMWDGGNVGHYAPEHPRVLIDGKPDRAPWIDLADLRNKGAVVVWTAGDLNAVPPGLRSIAADAAVQPPFLLRYLRGDLNLNVGWAILYPRPSYAAASPRPAP
;
A
#
# COMPACT_ATOMS: atom_id res chain seq x y z
N HIS A 1 -21.40 -1.38 12.36
CA HIS A 1 -21.28 -1.60 10.95
C HIS A 1 -21.33 -0.31 10.17
N ARG A 2 -22.49 0.36 10.17
CA ARG A 2 -22.56 1.71 9.62
C ARG A 2 -21.62 2.65 10.40
N TYR A 3 -21.53 2.43 11.69
CA TYR A 3 -20.63 3.15 12.56
C TYR A 3 -19.19 3.06 12.04
N ARG A 4 -18.74 1.86 11.68
CA ARG A 4 -17.40 1.68 11.16
C ARG A 4 -17.19 2.42 9.84
N ALA A 5 -18.17 2.37 8.95
CA ALA A 5 -18.05 3.05 7.67
C ALA A 5 -17.96 4.56 7.84
N VAL A 6 -18.75 5.11 8.78
CA VAL A 6 -18.81 6.56 8.97
C VAL A 6 -17.59 7.08 9.71
N PHE A 7 -17.08 6.32 10.69
CA PHE A 7 -16.02 6.79 11.57
C PHE A 7 -14.66 6.14 11.31
N PHE A 8 -14.53 5.42 10.23
CA PHE A 8 -13.27 4.83 9.85
C PHE A 8 -12.22 5.94 9.66
N PRO A 9 -11.01 5.78 10.24
CA PRO A 9 -9.99 6.82 10.17
C PRO A 9 -9.21 6.80 8.84
N GLY A 10 -9.95 6.93 7.74
CA GLY A 10 -9.38 6.86 6.40
C GLY A 10 -8.35 7.94 6.13
N SER A 11 -8.65 9.16 6.56
CA SER A 11 -7.75 10.29 6.40
C SER A 11 -6.45 10.07 7.16
N ASP A 12 -6.56 9.57 8.40
CA ASP A 12 -5.37 9.29 9.21
C ASP A 12 -4.57 8.12 8.63
N LEU A 13 -5.26 7.11 8.12
CA LEU A 13 -4.61 5.97 7.49
C LEU A 13 -3.75 6.43 6.31
N GLY A 14 -4.33 7.22 5.42
CA GLY A 14 -3.60 7.72 4.24
C GLY A 14 -2.41 8.56 4.62
N ARG A 15 -2.60 9.48 5.55
CA ARG A 15 -1.53 10.38 5.98
C ARG A 15 -0.42 9.64 6.69
N GLU A 16 -0.78 8.75 7.62
CA GLU A 16 0.19 8.00 8.39
C GLU A 16 1.01 7.09 7.50
N LEU A 17 0.35 6.40 6.57
CA LEU A 17 1.03 5.48 5.67
C LEU A 17 1.96 6.23 4.74
N SER A 18 1.53 7.39 4.25
CA SER A 18 2.38 8.24 3.41
C SER A 18 3.64 8.66 4.15
N GLN A 19 3.51 9.08 5.41
CA GLN A 19 4.65 9.50 6.21
C GLN A 19 5.61 8.35 6.47
N ARG A 20 5.08 7.19 6.84
CA ARG A 20 5.91 6.01 7.13
C ARG A 20 6.63 5.51 5.89
N TYR A 21 5.93 5.48 4.76
CA TYR A 21 6.55 5.04 3.52
C TYR A 21 7.66 5.99 3.10
N ARG A 22 7.41 7.30 3.19
CA ARG A 22 8.41 8.30 2.84
C ARG A 22 9.61 8.23 3.78
N ALA A 23 9.39 7.99 5.06
CA ALA A 23 10.48 7.85 6.02
C ALA A 23 11.36 6.65 5.68
N ALA A 24 10.74 5.55 5.24
CA ALA A 24 11.46 4.32 4.93
C ALA A 24 12.15 4.33 3.57
N THR A 25 11.55 4.99 2.58
CA THR A 25 12.04 4.90 1.19
C THR A 25 12.59 6.20 0.65
N GLY A 26 12.28 7.33 1.30
CA GLY A 26 12.62 8.64 0.77
C GLY A 26 11.77 9.07 -0.41
N ARG A 27 10.69 8.35 -0.70
CA ARG A 27 9.86 8.55 -1.87
C ARG A 27 8.39 8.69 -1.51
N PRO A 28 7.61 9.40 -2.31
CA PRO A 28 6.16 9.39 -2.17
C PRO A 28 5.61 8.03 -2.62
N ILE A 29 4.42 7.68 -2.13
CA ILE A 29 3.75 6.46 -2.56
C ILE A 29 3.28 6.64 -4.00
N SER A 30 3.69 5.74 -4.89
CA SER A 30 3.21 5.75 -6.27
C SER A 30 2.04 4.78 -6.46
N TYR A 31 2.10 3.64 -5.78
CA TYR A 31 1.09 2.59 -5.91
C TYR A 31 0.75 2.00 -4.55
N VAL A 32 -0.52 1.65 -4.39
CA VAL A 32 -1.02 0.97 -3.20
C VAL A 32 -1.60 -0.38 -3.61
N ILE A 33 -1.27 -1.41 -2.86
CA ILE A 33 -1.86 -2.74 -3.03
C ILE A 33 -2.67 -3.02 -1.77
N GLY A 34 -3.95 -3.25 -1.92
CA GLY A 34 -4.81 -3.48 -0.77
C GLY A 34 -6.22 -3.83 -1.18
N SER A 35 -7.09 -4.03 -0.20
CA SER A 35 -8.50 -4.25 -0.46
C SER A 35 -9.13 -2.98 -1.04
N MET A 36 -10.35 -3.12 -1.54
CA MET A 36 -11.08 -1.96 -2.05
C MET A 36 -11.23 -0.90 -0.95
N TRP A 37 -11.51 -1.33 0.27
CA TRP A 37 -11.70 -0.40 1.39
C TRP A 37 -10.37 0.20 1.86
N ASP A 38 -9.41 -0.66 2.20
CA ASP A 38 -8.14 -0.19 2.76
C ASP A 38 -7.31 0.54 1.72
N GLY A 39 -7.15 -0.06 0.55
CA GLY A 39 -6.38 0.53 -0.54
C GLY A 39 -7.03 1.80 -1.06
N GLY A 40 -8.35 1.79 -1.18
CA GLY A 40 -9.10 2.94 -1.64
C GLY A 40 -8.96 4.14 -0.72
N ASN A 41 -8.97 3.92 0.60
CA ASN A 41 -8.77 5.00 1.55
C ASN A 41 -7.36 5.60 1.45
N VAL A 42 -6.35 4.76 1.30
CA VAL A 42 -4.99 5.26 1.13
C VAL A 42 -4.88 6.04 -0.18
N GLY A 43 -5.44 5.52 -1.27
CA GLY A 43 -5.42 6.20 -2.55
C GLY A 43 -6.11 7.55 -2.52
N HIS A 44 -7.20 7.64 -1.78
CA HIS A 44 -7.97 8.88 -1.69
C HIS A 44 -7.33 9.89 -0.74
N TYR A 45 -6.84 9.44 0.41
CA TYR A 45 -6.40 10.35 1.48
C TYR A 45 -4.90 10.56 1.57
N ALA A 46 -4.09 9.71 0.97
CA ALA A 46 -2.65 9.98 0.93
C ALA A 46 -2.43 11.23 0.09
N PRO A 47 -1.58 12.16 0.53
CA PRO A 47 -1.39 13.43 -0.19
C PRO A 47 -1.00 13.28 -1.64
N GLU A 48 -0.26 12.24 -1.99
CA GLU A 48 0.21 12.01 -3.34
C GLU A 48 -0.80 11.28 -4.22
N HIS A 49 -1.97 10.88 -3.68
CA HIS A 49 -3.04 10.19 -4.41
C HIS A 49 -2.51 9.03 -5.25
N PRO A 50 -1.90 8.02 -4.62
CA PRO A 50 -1.32 6.91 -5.36
C PRO A 50 -2.38 6.10 -6.09
N ARG A 51 -1.95 5.38 -7.11
CA ARG A 51 -2.83 4.45 -7.83
C ARG A 51 -3.01 3.19 -7.02
N VAL A 52 -4.20 2.61 -7.08
CA VAL A 52 -4.58 1.47 -6.25
C VAL A 52 -4.74 0.22 -7.09
N LEU A 53 -4.05 -0.84 -6.70
CA LEU A 53 -4.25 -2.18 -7.24
C LEU A 53 -5.09 -2.95 -6.23
N ILE A 54 -6.37 -3.11 -6.54
CA ILE A 54 -7.33 -3.71 -5.61
C ILE A 54 -7.09 -5.20 -5.51
N ASP A 55 -6.98 -5.69 -4.27
CA ASP A 55 -6.76 -7.10 -3.94
C ASP A 55 -5.52 -7.68 -4.58
N GLY A 56 -4.60 -6.85 -5.02
CA GLY A 56 -3.39 -7.31 -5.68
C GLY A 56 -3.67 -8.05 -6.98
N LYS A 57 -4.81 -7.81 -7.61
CA LYS A 57 -5.24 -8.53 -8.82
C LYS A 57 -5.23 -7.61 -10.02
N PRO A 58 -4.31 -7.83 -10.96
CA PRO A 58 -4.19 -6.96 -12.13
C PRO A 58 -5.44 -6.89 -13.00
N ASP A 59 -6.22 -7.96 -13.06
CA ASP A 59 -7.44 -7.96 -13.86
C ASP A 59 -8.52 -7.04 -13.30
N ARG A 60 -8.41 -6.65 -12.02
CA ARG A 60 -9.33 -5.69 -11.42
C ARG A 60 -8.92 -4.25 -11.67
N ALA A 61 -7.72 -4.04 -12.17
CA ALA A 61 -7.20 -2.72 -12.47
C ALA A 61 -6.38 -2.77 -13.75
N PRO A 62 -7.02 -3.05 -14.88
CA PRO A 62 -6.29 -3.21 -16.14
C PRO A 62 -5.57 -1.93 -16.59
N TRP A 63 -5.93 -0.79 -16.00
CA TRP A 63 -5.23 0.47 -16.27
C TRP A 63 -3.92 0.61 -15.53
N ILE A 64 -3.61 -0.30 -14.62
CA ILE A 64 -2.35 -0.27 -13.87
C ILE A 64 -1.24 -0.89 -14.72
N ASP A 65 -0.17 -0.15 -14.89
CA ASP A 65 1.03 -0.65 -15.54
C ASP A 65 1.88 -1.39 -14.51
N LEU A 66 1.90 -2.70 -14.59
CA LEU A 66 2.62 -3.52 -13.61
C LEU A 66 4.12 -3.33 -13.66
N ALA A 67 4.67 -3.07 -14.86
CA ALA A 67 6.09 -2.80 -14.98
C ALA A 67 6.44 -1.50 -14.26
N ASP A 68 5.60 -0.49 -14.40
CA ASP A 68 5.81 0.78 -13.72
C ASP A 68 5.66 0.62 -12.21
N LEU A 69 4.67 -0.19 -11.78
CA LEU A 69 4.48 -0.48 -10.36
C LEU A 69 5.73 -1.11 -9.75
N ARG A 70 6.28 -2.12 -10.41
CA ARG A 70 7.48 -2.77 -9.91
C ARG A 70 8.69 -1.85 -9.94
N ASN A 71 8.75 -1.00 -10.95
CA ASN A 71 9.85 -0.06 -11.08
C ASN A 71 9.82 1.01 -9.99
N LYS A 72 8.63 1.48 -9.65
CA LYS A 72 8.47 2.54 -8.64
C LYS A 72 8.27 2.01 -7.24
N GLY A 73 7.84 0.76 -7.10
CA GLY A 73 7.52 0.17 -5.82
C GLY A 73 6.11 0.51 -5.39
N ALA A 74 5.69 -0.07 -4.28
CA ALA A 74 4.33 0.07 -3.78
C ALA A 74 4.30 -0.09 -2.27
N VAL A 75 3.27 0.46 -1.66
CA VAL A 75 2.94 0.10 -0.28
C VAL A 75 1.81 -0.92 -0.32
N VAL A 76 1.92 -1.92 0.55
CA VAL A 76 0.88 -2.94 0.73
C VAL A 76 0.23 -2.67 2.07
N VAL A 77 -1.10 -2.69 2.12
CA VAL A 77 -1.83 -2.36 3.35
C VAL A 77 -2.96 -3.35 3.59
N TRP A 78 -3.13 -3.74 4.85
CA TRP A 78 -4.24 -4.60 5.25
C TRP A 78 -4.60 -4.31 6.71
N THR A 79 -5.83 -4.64 7.07
CA THR A 79 -6.34 -4.34 8.41
C THR A 79 -6.99 -5.56 9.06
N ALA A 80 -6.82 -6.74 8.49
CA ALA A 80 -7.38 -7.97 9.04
C ALA A 80 -6.35 -9.09 8.95
N GLY A 81 -6.50 -10.05 9.84
CA GLY A 81 -5.62 -11.22 9.87
C GLY A 81 -4.31 -10.94 10.56
N ASP A 82 -3.29 -11.69 10.17
CA ASP A 82 -1.96 -11.55 10.75
C ASP A 82 -1.28 -10.29 10.23
N LEU A 83 -1.03 -9.35 11.11
CA LEU A 83 -0.43 -8.08 10.71
C LEU A 83 1.06 -8.19 10.43
N ASN A 84 1.67 -9.31 10.76
CA ASN A 84 3.09 -9.53 10.56
C ASN A 84 3.39 -10.36 9.31
N ALA A 85 2.39 -10.57 8.47
CA ALA A 85 2.56 -11.30 7.22
C ALA A 85 1.65 -10.72 6.16
N VAL A 86 2.12 -10.66 4.92
CA VAL A 86 1.28 -10.24 3.80
C VAL A 86 0.15 -11.25 3.65
N PRO A 87 -1.12 -10.80 3.62
CA PRO A 87 -2.24 -11.71 3.45
C PRO A 87 -2.13 -12.55 2.19
N PRO A 88 -2.57 -13.81 2.24
CA PRO A 88 -2.49 -14.68 1.06
C PRO A 88 -3.11 -14.07 -0.20
N GLY A 89 -4.20 -13.34 -0.04
CA GLY A 89 -4.88 -12.71 -1.17
C GLY A 89 -4.07 -11.64 -1.87
N LEU A 90 -3.04 -11.10 -1.24
CA LEU A 90 -2.20 -10.06 -1.82
C LEU A 90 -0.86 -10.59 -2.30
N ARG A 91 -0.58 -11.87 -2.08
CA ARG A 91 0.73 -12.45 -2.39
C ARG A 91 0.98 -12.66 -3.88
N SER A 92 -0.05 -12.60 -4.70
CA SER A 92 0.15 -12.79 -6.14
C SER A 92 1.09 -11.76 -6.73
N ILE A 93 1.10 -10.56 -6.16
CA ILE A 93 1.95 -9.48 -6.64
C ILE A 93 2.94 -8.98 -5.60
N ALA A 94 2.69 -9.27 -4.34
CA ALA A 94 3.44 -8.66 -3.23
C ALA A 94 4.08 -9.69 -2.30
N ALA A 95 4.37 -10.90 -2.82
CA ALA A 95 4.94 -11.96 -1.99
C ALA A 95 6.28 -11.58 -1.37
N ASP A 96 7.06 -10.79 -2.06
CA ASP A 96 8.39 -10.37 -1.61
C ASP A 96 8.40 -9.00 -0.95
N ALA A 97 7.23 -8.46 -0.62
CA ALA A 97 7.16 -7.20 0.08
C ALA A 97 7.73 -7.33 1.50
N ALA A 98 8.45 -6.31 1.93
CA ALA A 98 9.07 -6.30 3.25
C ALA A 98 8.04 -5.84 4.28
N VAL A 99 7.62 -6.76 5.14
CA VAL A 99 6.63 -6.45 6.18
C VAL A 99 7.24 -5.50 7.19
N GLN A 100 6.49 -4.46 7.51
CA GLN A 100 6.90 -3.43 8.45
C GLN A 100 6.18 -3.62 9.79
N PRO A 101 6.67 -3.01 10.87
CA PRO A 101 5.95 -3.05 12.13
C PRO A 101 4.55 -2.48 11.98
N PRO A 102 3.53 -3.19 12.42
CA PRO A 102 2.17 -2.69 12.34
C PRO A 102 1.97 -1.48 13.23
N PHE A 103 0.92 -0.74 12.96
CA PHE A 103 0.59 0.41 13.79
C PHE A 103 -0.90 0.47 14.03
N LEU A 104 -1.27 1.33 14.97
CA LEU A 104 -2.62 1.42 15.46
C LEU A 104 -3.17 2.81 15.21
N LEU A 105 -4.38 2.88 14.67
CA LEU A 105 -5.09 4.13 14.50
C LEU A 105 -6.37 4.08 15.30
N ARG A 106 -6.74 5.20 15.88
CA ARG A 106 -7.97 5.31 16.61
C ARG A 106 -9.10 5.71 15.67
N TYR A 107 -10.27 5.08 15.83
CA TYR A 107 -11.44 5.54 15.11
C TYR A 107 -11.77 6.96 15.52
N LEU A 108 -12.38 7.70 14.61
CA LEU A 108 -12.73 9.10 14.88
C LEU A 108 -13.67 9.27 16.05
N ARG A 109 -14.41 8.23 16.38
CA ARG A 109 -15.31 8.21 17.52
C ARG A 109 -15.22 6.89 18.24
N GLY A 110 -15.42 6.95 19.57
CA GLY A 110 -15.43 5.77 20.40
C GLY A 110 -14.05 5.28 20.74
N ASP A 111 -14.00 4.10 21.32
CA ASP A 111 -12.75 3.51 21.80
C ASP A 111 -12.19 2.48 20.85
N LEU A 112 -12.76 2.35 19.66
CA LEU A 112 -12.30 1.37 18.70
C LEU A 112 -11.00 1.80 18.06
N ASN A 113 -10.11 0.83 17.87
CA ASN A 113 -8.83 1.05 17.21
C ASN A 113 -8.76 0.24 15.95
N LEU A 114 -8.02 0.75 14.98
CA LEU A 114 -7.75 0.04 13.74
C LEU A 114 -6.29 -0.38 13.77
N ASN A 115 -6.07 -1.68 13.70
CA ASN A 115 -4.71 -2.22 13.58
C ASN A 115 -4.37 -2.34 12.12
N VAL A 116 -3.23 -1.77 11.74
CA VAL A 116 -2.83 -1.69 10.35
C VAL A 116 -1.55 -2.49 10.14
N GLY A 117 -1.62 -3.48 9.26
CA GLY A 117 -0.44 -4.16 8.76
C GLY A 117 -0.03 -3.49 7.45
N TRP A 118 1.25 -3.41 7.21
CA TRP A 118 1.74 -2.83 5.98
C TRP A 118 3.11 -3.38 5.63
N ALA A 119 3.41 -3.30 4.34
CA ALA A 119 4.67 -3.80 3.82
C ALA A 119 5.11 -2.90 2.68
N ILE A 120 6.39 -2.95 2.37
CA ILE A 120 6.96 -2.16 1.30
C ILE A 120 7.42 -3.10 0.20
N LEU A 121 6.85 -2.94 -0.98
CA LEU A 121 7.37 -3.56 -2.18
C LEU A 121 8.37 -2.56 -2.75
N TYR A 122 9.63 -2.79 -2.47
CA TYR A 122 10.67 -1.83 -2.84
C TYR A 122 10.78 -1.69 -4.35
N PRO A 123 11.14 -0.51 -4.82
CA PRO A 123 11.37 -0.30 -6.24
C PRO A 123 12.33 -1.35 -6.79
N ARG A 124 11.93 -1.97 -7.88
CA ARG A 124 12.74 -2.98 -8.55
C ARG A 124 12.70 -2.64 -10.04
N PRO A 125 13.62 -1.81 -10.48
CA PRO A 125 13.65 -1.43 -11.90
C PRO A 125 13.73 -2.64 -12.78
N SER A 126 13.05 -2.60 -13.91
CA SER A 126 13.15 -3.66 -14.90
C SER A 126 14.60 -3.77 -15.35
N TYR A 127 14.96 -4.97 -15.84
CA TYR A 127 16.31 -5.18 -16.30
C TYR A 127 16.72 -4.12 -17.34
N ALA A 128 15.83 -3.82 -18.27
CA ALA A 128 16.12 -2.84 -19.31
C ALA A 128 16.34 -1.45 -18.72
N ALA A 129 15.52 -1.06 -17.73
CA ALA A 129 15.63 0.24 -17.09
C ALA A 129 16.83 0.29 -16.13
N ALA A 130 17.11 -0.82 -15.44
CA ALA A 130 18.19 -0.90 -14.48
C ALA A 130 19.55 -1.05 -15.14
N SER A 131 19.59 -1.58 -16.33
CA SER A 131 20.84 -1.84 -17.04
C SER A 131 21.51 -0.52 -17.40
N PRO A 132 22.73 -0.30 -16.94
CA PRO A 132 23.45 0.90 -17.37
C PRO A 132 23.67 0.84 -18.86
N ARG A 133 23.79 1.99 -19.46
CA ARG A 133 24.11 2.01 -20.84
C ARG A 133 25.45 1.35 -21.02
N PRO A 134 25.53 0.44 -21.92
CA PRO A 134 26.83 -0.16 -22.19
C PRO A 134 27.80 0.92 -22.53
N ALA A 135 28.96 0.79 -21.98
CA ALA A 135 30.00 1.72 -22.33
C ALA A 135 30.24 1.59 -23.83
N PRO A 136 30.43 2.67 -24.47
CA PRO A 136 30.72 2.61 -25.88
C PRO A 136 31.99 1.81 -26.15
#